data_f14abae2f452121ec66e9f377b2d06cb
#
_entry.id   f14abae2f452121ec66e9f377b2d06cb
#
_cell.length_a   1.000
_cell.length_b   1.000
_cell.length_c   1.000
_cell.angle_alpha   90.00
_cell.angle_beta   90.00
_cell.angle_gamma   90.00
#
_symmetry.space_group_name_H-M   'P 1'
#
loop_
_entity.id
_entity.type
_entity.pdbx_description
1 polymer ?
#
loop_
_entity_poly.entity_id
_entity_poly.type
_entity_poly.pdbx_seq_one_letter_code
_entity_poly.pdbx_strand_id
1 'polypeptide(L)'
;MANIKSAKKRILQNEKRRLHNRYYARTARNLVRDVRASKDLAFVEAKLPVAMKQLDKLVKMHIIHRNKAANIKSSLALHVNALKKSV
;
A
#
# COMPACT_ATOMS: atom_id res chain seq x y z
N MET A 1 -20.72 35.91 -0.51
CA MET A 1 -20.95 34.51 -0.81
C MET A 1 -19.88 33.60 -0.24
N ALA A 2 -20.11 33.13 0.98
CA ALA A 2 -19.19 32.26 1.68
C ALA A 2 -18.97 30.93 0.97
N ASN A 3 -19.95 30.48 0.16
CA ASN A 3 -19.94 29.18 -0.51
C ASN A 3 -18.84 29.04 -1.55
N ILE A 4 -18.45 30.11 -2.24
CA ILE A 4 -17.42 30.07 -3.29
C ILE A 4 -16.05 29.86 -2.69
N LYS A 5 -15.71 30.54 -1.59
CA LYS A 5 -14.43 30.38 -0.90
C LYS A 5 -14.31 29.00 -0.28
N SER A 6 -15.39 28.49 0.32
CA SER A 6 -15.44 27.15 0.90
C SER A 6 -15.28 26.08 -0.17
N ALA A 7 -15.91 26.25 -1.34
CA ALA A 7 -15.79 25.31 -2.45
C ALA A 7 -14.36 25.27 -3.01
N LYS A 8 -13.71 26.44 -3.18
CA LYS A 8 -12.32 26.50 -3.63
C LYS A 8 -11.38 25.83 -2.66
N LYS A 9 -11.55 26.08 -1.37
CA LYS A 9 -10.75 25.45 -0.31
C LYS A 9 -10.91 23.93 -0.34
N ARG A 10 -12.15 23.44 -0.51
CA ARG A 10 -12.43 22.00 -0.57
C ARG A 10 -11.78 21.38 -1.80
N ILE A 11 -11.83 22.02 -2.96
CA ILE A 11 -11.18 21.52 -4.18
C ILE A 11 -9.67 21.38 -3.96
N LEU A 12 -9.02 22.40 -3.39
CA LEU A 12 -7.59 22.35 -3.11
C LEU A 12 -7.23 21.25 -2.11
N GLN A 13 -8.04 21.06 -1.07
CA GLN A 13 -7.85 19.99 -0.09
C GLN A 13 -8.02 18.60 -0.74
N ASN A 14 -9.02 18.46 -1.61
CA ASN A 14 -9.26 17.19 -2.30
C ASN A 14 -8.13 16.85 -3.26
N GLU A 15 -7.55 17.83 -3.94
CA GLU A 15 -6.39 17.62 -4.80
C GLU A 15 -5.16 17.20 -4.01
N LYS A 16 -4.91 17.83 -2.87
CA LYS A 16 -3.80 17.46 -1.98
C LYS A 16 -3.98 16.03 -1.48
N ARG A 17 -5.19 15.67 -1.04
CA ARG A 17 -5.50 14.31 -0.59
C ARG A 17 -5.30 13.29 -1.70
N ARG A 18 -5.76 13.61 -2.92
CA ARG A 18 -5.62 12.72 -4.07
C ARG A 18 -4.15 12.45 -4.39
N LEU A 19 -3.31 13.49 -4.43
CA LEU A 19 -1.89 13.37 -4.69
C LEU A 19 -1.19 12.57 -3.58
N HIS A 20 -1.54 12.87 -2.33
CA HIS A 20 -1.00 12.17 -1.17
C HIS A 20 -1.37 10.69 -1.19
N ASN A 21 -2.65 10.38 -1.43
CA ASN A 21 -3.15 9.01 -1.52
C ASN A 21 -2.49 8.26 -2.67
N ARG A 22 -2.33 8.91 -3.81
CA ARG A 22 -1.66 8.33 -4.97
C ARG A 22 -0.21 7.97 -4.66
N TYR A 23 0.50 8.85 -3.95
CA TYR A 23 1.87 8.59 -3.53
C TYR A 23 1.96 7.35 -2.64
N TYR A 24 1.13 7.27 -1.61
CA TYR A 24 1.13 6.11 -0.71
C TYR A 24 0.72 4.82 -1.41
N ALA A 25 -0.28 4.87 -2.27
CA ALA A 25 -0.72 3.70 -3.04
C ALA A 25 0.39 3.21 -3.97
N ARG A 26 1.10 4.12 -4.62
CA ARG A 26 2.20 3.80 -5.51
C ARG A 26 3.37 3.18 -4.76
N THR A 27 3.73 3.76 -3.61
CA THR A 27 4.80 3.24 -2.76
C THR A 27 4.50 1.83 -2.29
N ALA A 28 3.29 1.58 -1.83
CA ALA A 28 2.86 0.25 -1.37
C ALA A 28 2.87 -0.76 -2.53
N ARG A 29 2.37 -0.38 -3.71
CA ARG A 29 2.38 -1.25 -4.89
C ARG A 29 3.80 -1.62 -5.31
N ASN A 30 4.72 -0.67 -5.28
CA ASN A 30 6.11 -0.91 -5.62
C ASN A 30 6.76 -1.89 -4.65
N LEU A 31 6.50 -1.74 -3.34
CA LEU A 31 6.98 -2.68 -2.31
C LEU A 31 6.43 -4.09 -2.54
N VAL A 32 5.13 -4.20 -2.80
CA VAL A 32 4.50 -5.50 -3.07
C VAL A 32 5.12 -6.15 -4.31
N ARG A 33 5.30 -5.37 -5.38
CA ARG A 33 5.93 -5.85 -6.61
C ARG A 33 7.36 -6.34 -6.36
N ASP A 34 8.15 -5.57 -5.61
CA ASP A 34 9.53 -5.91 -5.31
C ASP A 34 9.61 -7.22 -4.51
N VAL A 35 8.75 -7.39 -3.52
CA VAL A 35 8.68 -8.61 -2.73
C VAL A 35 8.30 -9.81 -3.61
N ARG A 36 7.31 -9.65 -4.48
CA ARG A 36 6.86 -10.72 -5.38
C ARG A 36 7.91 -11.10 -6.43
N ALA A 37 8.67 -10.12 -6.91
CA ALA A 37 9.68 -10.33 -7.95
C ALA A 37 10.98 -10.92 -7.39
N SER A 38 11.26 -10.72 -6.11
CA SER A 38 12.51 -11.16 -5.49
C SER A 38 12.48 -12.65 -5.20
N LYS A 39 13.59 -13.32 -5.47
CA LYS A 39 13.83 -14.71 -5.07
C LYS A 39 14.78 -14.80 -3.88
N ASP A 40 15.28 -13.67 -3.42
CA ASP A 40 16.18 -13.60 -2.26
C ASP A 40 15.36 -13.61 -0.96
N LEU A 41 15.43 -14.71 -0.23
CA LEU A 41 14.66 -14.88 1.00
C LEU A 41 15.00 -13.79 2.03
N ALA A 42 16.26 -13.42 2.18
CA ALA A 42 16.68 -12.40 3.13
C ALA A 42 16.04 -11.04 2.80
N PHE A 43 16.03 -10.66 1.53
CA PHE A 43 15.38 -9.43 1.07
C PHE A 43 13.88 -9.45 1.33
N VAL A 44 13.23 -10.56 0.96
CA VAL A 44 11.78 -10.71 1.11
C VAL A 44 11.39 -10.66 2.59
N GLU A 45 12.10 -11.37 3.46
CA GLU A 45 11.83 -11.35 4.90
C GLU A 45 12.03 -9.96 5.51
N ALA A 46 13.03 -9.21 5.04
CA ALA A 46 13.27 -7.85 5.51
C ALA A 46 12.19 -6.88 5.06
N LYS A 47 11.70 -7.02 3.82
CA LYS A 47 10.72 -6.11 3.23
C LYS A 47 9.27 -6.48 3.53
N LEU A 48 8.99 -7.73 3.88
CA LEU A 48 7.63 -8.19 4.14
C LEU A 48 6.93 -7.38 5.24
N PRO A 49 7.53 -7.15 6.44
CA PRO A 49 6.87 -6.35 7.47
C PRO A 49 6.60 -4.91 7.01
N VAL A 50 7.50 -4.33 6.23
CA VAL A 50 7.35 -2.97 5.70
C VAL A 50 6.16 -2.91 4.73
N ALA A 51 6.05 -3.88 3.83
CA ALA A 51 4.93 -3.98 2.90
C ALA A 51 3.61 -4.17 3.63
N MET A 52 3.57 -5.05 4.62
CA MET A 52 2.38 -5.29 5.44
C MET A 52 1.92 -4.01 6.15
N LYS A 53 2.87 -3.28 6.73
CA LYS A 53 2.61 -2.02 7.41
C LYS A 53 2.03 -0.96 6.45
N GLN A 54 2.58 -0.87 5.24
CA GLN A 54 2.08 0.06 4.22
C GLN A 54 0.65 -0.30 3.79
N LEU A 55 0.36 -1.58 3.62
CA LEU A 55 -1.00 -2.03 3.27
C LEU A 55 -2.00 -1.68 4.38
N ASP A 56 -1.63 -1.88 5.66
CA ASP A 56 -2.48 -1.51 6.79
C ASP A 56 -2.73 -0.01 6.83
N LYS A 57 -1.72 0.78 6.52
CA LYS A 57 -1.84 2.25 6.46
C LYS A 57 -2.81 2.67 5.36
N LEU A 58 -2.76 2.02 4.19
CA LEU A 58 -3.70 2.29 3.09
C LEU A 58 -5.14 1.99 3.50
N VAL A 59 -5.37 0.93 4.27
CA VAL A 59 -6.70 0.61 4.81
C VAL A 59 -7.16 1.71 5.77
N LYS A 60 -6.29 2.14 6.68
CA LYS A 60 -6.60 3.22 7.63
C LYS A 60 -6.96 4.52 6.93
N MET A 61 -6.29 4.81 5.82
CA MET A 61 -6.52 6.03 5.03
C MET A 61 -7.69 5.89 4.04
N HIS A 62 -8.37 4.75 4.06
CA HIS A 62 -9.49 4.45 3.14
C HIS A 62 -9.10 4.50 1.66
N ILE A 63 -7.84 4.23 1.35
CA ILE A 63 -7.34 4.15 -0.05
C ILE A 63 -7.69 2.81 -0.67
N ILE A 64 -7.57 1.73 0.12
CA ILE A 64 -7.98 0.38 -0.31
C ILE A 64 -8.90 -0.22 0.75
N HIS A 65 -9.72 -1.18 0.32
CA HIS A 65 -10.58 -1.91 1.24
C HIS A 65 -9.78 -2.96 2.01
N ARG A 66 -10.19 -3.23 3.26
CA ARG A 66 -9.52 -4.22 4.12
C ARG A 66 -9.43 -5.60 3.49
N ASN A 67 -10.44 -5.99 2.71
CA ASN A 67 -10.46 -7.29 2.03
C ASN A 67 -9.36 -7.38 0.98
N LYS A 68 -9.14 -6.30 0.22
CA LYS A 68 -8.06 -6.24 -0.76
C LYS A 68 -6.70 -6.33 -0.09
N ALA A 69 -6.51 -5.62 1.01
CA ALA A 69 -5.27 -5.68 1.79
C ALA A 69 -5.03 -7.10 2.33
N ALA A 70 -6.07 -7.74 2.86
CA ALA A 70 -5.98 -9.11 3.37
C ALA A 70 -5.58 -10.09 2.26
N ASN A 71 -6.14 -9.95 1.07
CA ASN A 71 -5.80 -10.80 -0.08
C ASN A 71 -4.35 -10.61 -0.51
N ILE A 72 -3.87 -9.37 -0.56
CA ILE A 72 -2.48 -9.07 -0.90
C ILE A 72 -1.53 -9.63 0.16
N LYS A 73 -1.84 -9.44 1.44
CA LYS A 73 -1.05 -9.98 2.55
C LYS A 73 -0.94 -11.51 2.48
N SER A 74 -2.06 -12.16 2.22
CA SER A 74 -2.11 -13.62 2.07
C SER A 74 -1.23 -14.09 0.92
N SER A 75 -1.30 -13.41 -0.22
CA SER A 75 -0.47 -13.70 -1.39
C SER A 75 1.03 -13.54 -1.07
N LEU A 76 1.40 -12.47 -0.36
CA LEU A 76 2.79 -12.25 0.06
C LEU A 76 3.28 -13.33 1.02
N ALA A 77 2.44 -13.72 1.98
CA ALA A 77 2.79 -14.79 2.93
C ALA A 77 3.02 -16.12 2.22
N LEU A 78 2.18 -16.45 1.23
CA LEU A 78 2.34 -17.65 0.42
C LEU A 78 3.66 -17.62 -0.37
N HIS A 79 4.01 -16.47 -0.91
CA HIS A 79 5.26 -16.28 -1.65
C HIS A 79 6.48 -16.53 -0.75
N VAL A 80 6.47 -15.97 0.46
CA VAL A 80 7.54 -16.17 1.45
C VAL A 80 7.65 -17.63 1.84
N ASN A 81 6.52 -18.30 2.10
CA ASN A 81 6.51 -19.72 2.46
C ASN A 81 7.04 -20.60 1.33
N ALA A 82 6.71 -20.27 0.09
CA ALA A 82 7.24 -20.99 -1.07
C ALA A 82 8.76 -20.82 -1.20
N LEU A 83 9.29 -19.64 -0.95
CA LEU A 83 10.73 -19.38 -0.94
C LEU A 83 11.44 -20.17 0.18
N LYS A 84 10.83 -20.23 1.37
CA LYS A 84 11.37 -21.00 2.49
C LYS A 84 11.43 -22.48 2.18
N LYS A 85 10.44 -23.02 1.49
CA LYS A 85 10.42 -24.44 1.11
C LYS A 85 11.46 -24.78 0.03
N SER A 86 11.80 -23.82 -0.83
CA SER A 86 12.77 -24.04 -1.91
C SER A 86 14.22 -23.91 -1.43
N VAL A 87 14.43 -23.47 -0.22
CA VAL A 87 15.73 -23.37 0.43
C VAL A 87 15.91 -24.57 1.37
#